data_b719fbeb7e90c423605b88e3730d8719
#
_entry.id   b719fbeb7e90c423605b88e3730d8719
#
_cell.length_a   1.000
_cell.length_b   1.000
_cell.length_c   1.000
_cell.angle_alpha   90.00
_cell.angle_beta   90.00
_cell.angle_gamma   90.00
#
_symmetry.space_group_name_H-M   'P 1'
#
loop_
_entity.id
_entity.type
_entity.pdbx_description
1 polymer ?
#
loop_
_entity_poly.entity_id
_entity_poly.type
_entity_poly.pdbx_seq_one_letter_code
_entity_poly.pdbx_strand_id
1 'polypeptide(L)'
;MNKVKKILTTLMAATLTVSTGLTSMPMFAHNVKAESKAETISSDTNDMSQYKKINGISSQTVLGADFSHYQLQKNAWKKVWKNYKGIEVSNVFEYVRSQGINTISVKVAVNPTKDKEGNESYLSLENAKKTLKEAKKAGLKTNVTLLYSDDITYAGVQKLPDGWDTDSAEKKALEYTKNVIKELKAADAVPTMITIGNEVNYNFLTLSNWDGYCAMAEISKIVKDAGIKAAFSFAAPGKASDIQYIIEQLGYACE
;
A
#
# COMPACT_ATOMS: atom_id res chain seq x y z
N MET A 1 -10.94 -10.02 28.67
CA MET A 1 -9.78 -9.08 28.79
C MET A 1 -8.49 -9.61 28.12
N ASN A 2 -8.25 -10.92 27.98
CA ASN A 2 -6.97 -11.41 27.46
C ASN A 2 -6.90 -11.61 25.92
N LYS A 3 -8.02 -11.70 25.20
CA LYS A 3 -8.05 -11.85 23.74
C LYS A 3 -7.79 -10.53 23.00
N VAL A 4 -8.32 -9.43 23.50
CA VAL A 4 -8.13 -8.08 22.90
C VAL A 4 -6.65 -7.65 22.97
N LYS A 5 -5.96 -7.93 24.07
CA LYS A 5 -4.50 -7.62 24.20
C LYS A 5 -3.65 -8.37 23.18
N LYS A 6 -4.00 -9.61 22.83
CA LYS A 6 -3.25 -10.40 21.81
C LYS A 6 -3.45 -9.86 20.39
N ILE A 7 -4.65 -9.35 20.07
CA ILE A 7 -4.95 -8.77 18.75
C ILE A 7 -4.23 -7.42 18.60
N LEU A 8 -4.20 -6.58 19.65
CA LEU A 8 -3.50 -5.29 19.62
C LEU A 8 -1.99 -5.45 19.38
N THR A 9 -1.36 -6.47 19.98
CA THR A 9 0.10 -6.67 19.85
C THR A 9 0.48 -7.16 18.43
N THR A 10 -0.44 -7.78 17.72
CA THR A 10 -0.18 -8.28 16.36
C THR A 10 -0.49 -7.21 15.28
N LEU A 11 -1.40 -6.26 15.55
CA LEU A 11 -1.78 -5.20 14.61
C LEU A 11 -0.87 -3.95 14.69
N MET A 12 -0.21 -3.67 15.82
CA MET A 12 0.72 -2.53 15.94
C MET A 12 2.01 -2.68 15.13
N ALA A 13 2.24 -3.83 14.50
CA ALA A 13 3.41 -4.06 13.64
C ALA A 13 3.16 -3.74 12.15
N ALA A 14 1.99 -3.24 11.78
CA ALA A 14 1.65 -3.00 10.38
C ALA A 14 1.53 -1.50 10.08
N THR A 15 2.36 -1.08 9.18
CA THR A 15 2.29 0.11 8.31
C THR A 15 2.71 1.45 8.87
N LEU A 16 4.03 1.71 8.87
CA LEU A 16 4.53 3.03 8.56
C LEU A 16 4.71 3.12 7.02
N THR A 17 3.63 3.33 6.28
CA THR A 17 3.73 3.73 4.87
C THR A 17 3.91 5.24 4.85
N VAL A 18 5.13 5.71 4.61
CA VAL A 18 5.39 7.10 4.25
C VAL A 18 4.94 7.28 2.81
N SER A 19 3.69 7.73 2.62
CA SER A 19 3.21 8.18 1.32
C SER A 19 3.75 9.59 1.07
N THR A 20 4.77 9.74 0.23
CA THR A 20 5.13 11.03 -0.35
C THR A 20 4.12 11.38 -1.44
N GLY A 21 2.96 11.89 -1.05
CA GLY A 21 2.00 12.49 -1.96
C GLY A 21 2.50 13.89 -2.36
N LEU A 22 2.95 14.04 -3.59
CA LEU A 22 3.08 15.35 -4.23
C LEU A 22 1.67 15.84 -4.63
N THR A 23 1.00 16.54 -3.73
CA THR A 23 -0.17 17.34 -4.08
C THR A 23 0.29 18.71 -4.57
N SER A 24 -0.02 19.02 -5.82
CA SER A 24 0.10 20.39 -6.36
C SER A 24 -0.96 21.27 -5.70
N MET A 25 -0.56 22.08 -4.72
CA MET A 25 -1.37 23.19 -4.23
C MET A 25 -1.05 24.47 -5.02
N PRO A 26 -2.03 25.37 -5.27
CA PRO A 26 -1.79 26.61 -5.98
C PRO A 26 -0.88 27.54 -5.17
N MET A 27 0.14 28.06 -5.83
CA MET A 27 1.09 29.03 -5.28
C MET A 27 0.38 30.35 -4.94
N PHE A 28 0.28 30.66 -3.66
CA PHE A 28 0.20 32.05 -3.23
C PHE A 28 1.64 32.59 -3.14
N ALA A 29 1.99 33.46 -4.07
CA ALA A 29 3.29 34.15 -4.08
C ALA A 29 3.36 35.12 -2.90
N HIS A 30 4.07 34.74 -1.85
CA HIS A 30 4.62 35.71 -0.90
C HIS A 30 6.10 35.85 -1.19
N ASN A 31 6.47 37.06 -1.64
CA ASN A 31 7.86 37.47 -1.81
C ASN A 31 8.58 37.47 -0.45
N VAL A 32 9.25 36.38 -0.15
CA VAL A 32 10.28 36.35 0.88
C VAL A 32 11.62 36.26 0.14
N LYS A 33 12.40 37.36 0.19
CA LYS A 33 13.81 37.32 -0.18
C LYS A 33 14.52 36.34 0.77
N ALA A 34 14.73 35.14 0.30
CA ALA A 34 15.63 34.20 0.95
C ALA A 34 17.03 34.45 0.35
N GLU A 35 17.94 35.02 1.12
CA GLU A 35 19.36 34.92 0.84
C GLU A 35 19.76 33.45 0.93
N SER A 36 19.99 32.83 -0.22
CA SER A 36 20.53 31.49 -0.28
C SER A 36 22.01 31.53 0.08
N LYS A 37 22.35 31.33 1.34
CA LYS A 37 23.64 30.72 1.65
C LYS A 37 23.55 29.26 1.15
N ALA A 38 24.17 29.03 0.01
CA ALA A 38 24.50 27.67 -0.40
C ALA A 38 25.50 27.11 0.63
N GLU A 39 25.00 26.46 1.67
CA GLU A 39 25.83 25.56 2.45
C GLU A 39 26.20 24.43 1.52
N THR A 40 27.48 24.39 1.17
CA THR A 40 28.10 23.24 0.52
C THR A 40 27.93 22.08 1.50
N ILE A 41 26.90 21.25 1.28
CA ILE A 41 26.78 19.99 2.00
C ILE A 41 28.00 19.17 1.59
N SER A 42 28.96 19.12 2.49
CA SER A 42 30.13 18.26 2.39
C SER A 42 29.63 16.84 2.13
N SER A 43 30.11 16.24 1.04
CA SER A 43 29.76 14.88 0.59
C SER A 43 30.34 13.76 1.48
N ASP A 44 30.87 14.10 2.62
CA ASP A 44 31.43 13.19 3.59
C ASP A 44 30.53 13.07 4.81
N THR A 45 30.04 11.91 4.99
CA THR A 45 29.46 11.27 6.15
C THR A 45 27.99 10.84 5.97
N ASN A 46 27.76 9.85 5.15
CA ASN A 46 26.75 8.87 5.51
C ASN A 46 27.37 7.94 6.60
N ASP A 47 27.75 8.53 7.70
CA ASP A 47 28.15 7.78 8.89
C ASP A 47 26.90 7.16 9.50
N MET A 48 26.62 5.92 9.09
CA MET A 48 25.51 5.13 9.62
C MET A 48 25.71 4.80 11.11
N SER A 49 26.86 5.11 11.72
CA SER A 49 27.14 4.88 13.14
C SER A 49 26.25 5.70 14.07
N GLN A 50 25.73 6.84 13.61
CA GLN A 50 24.78 7.66 14.36
C GLN A 50 23.35 7.08 14.41
N TYR A 51 23.00 6.14 13.53
CA TYR A 51 21.70 5.47 13.58
C TYR A 51 21.71 4.34 14.59
N LYS A 52 21.02 4.56 15.70
CA LYS A 52 20.86 3.51 16.71
C LYS A 52 19.92 2.44 16.18
N LYS A 53 20.33 1.18 16.32
CA LYS A 53 19.44 0.05 16.05
C LYS A 53 18.19 0.17 16.93
N ILE A 54 17.01 0.16 16.33
CA ILE A 54 15.75 0.16 17.08
C ILE A 54 15.61 -1.20 17.77
N ASN A 55 15.55 -1.19 19.09
CA ASN A 55 15.32 -2.39 19.86
C ASN A 55 13.89 -2.91 19.63
N GLY A 56 13.72 -4.23 19.55
CA GLY A 56 12.41 -4.86 19.36
C GLY A 56 12.03 -5.10 17.90
N ILE A 57 12.83 -4.67 16.92
CA ILE A 57 12.63 -5.11 15.52
C ILE A 57 13.10 -6.57 15.41
N SER A 58 12.14 -7.45 15.14
CA SER A 58 12.41 -8.86 14.89
C SER A 58 12.44 -9.14 13.38
N SER A 59 12.89 -10.35 13.00
CA SER A 59 12.80 -10.84 11.61
C SER A 59 11.34 -10.97 11.11
N GLN A 60 10.37 -10.90 12.02
CA GLN A 60 8.93 -10.92 11.71
C GLN A 60 8.36 -9.52 11.42
N THR A 61 9.10 -8.46 11.75
CA THR A 61 8.68 -7.08 11.47
C THR A 61 8.61 -6.85 9.96
N VAL A 62 7.47 -6.32 9.51
CA VAL A 62 7.29 -5.95 8.09
C VAL A 62 7.93 -4.58 7.86
N LEU A 63 9.00 -4.54 7.08
CA LEU A 63 9.63 -3.33 6.58
C LEU A 63 9.34 -3.24 5.10
N GLY A 64 8.32 -2.45 4.73
CA GLY A 64 7.79 -2.41 3.38
C GLY A 64 8.05 -1.11 2.65
N ALA A 65 8.00 -1.19 1.31
CA ALA A 65 8.03 -0.02 0.43
C ALA A 65 7.00 -0.19 -0.69
N ASP A 66 6.39 0.94 -1.11
CA ASP A 66 5.44 0.97 -2.23
C ASP A 66 6.19 1.05 -3.56
N PHE A 67 5.91 0.09 -4.43
CA PHE A 67 6.48 -0.04 -5.77
C PHE A 67 5.41 -0.02 -6.87
N SER A 68 4.25 0.58 -6.62
CA SER A 68 3.16 0.66 -7.60
C SER A 68 3.63 1.28 -8.92
N HIS A 69 4.45 2.33 -8.88
CA HIS A 69 4.98 3.00 -10.09
C HIS A 69 6.15 2.30 -10.76
N TYR A 70 6.66 1.19 -10.21
CA TYR A 70 7.91 0.59 -10.69
C TYR A 70 7.89 0.24 -12.17
N GLN A 71 6.84 -0.44 -12.65
CA GLN A 71 6.78 -0.84 -14.06
C GLN A 71 6.66 0.37 -15.01
N LEU A 72 5.92 1.39 -14.63
CA LEU A 72 5.80 2.63 -15.39
C LEU A 72 7.15 3.35 -15.45
N GLN A 73 7.82 3.50 -14.33
CA GLN A 73 9.16 4.10 -14.25
C GLN A 73 10.20 3.33 -15.08
N LYS A 74 10.18 2.00 -15.01
CA LYS A 74 11.09 1.12 -15.75
C LYS A 74 10.85 1.16 -17.25
N ASN A 75 9.60 1.01 -17.68
CA ASN A 75 9.28 0.73 -19.07
C ASN A 75 8.94 1.99 -19.89
N ALA A 76 8.15 2.92 -19.34
CA ALA A 76 7.78 4.15 -20.01
C ALA A 76 8.82 5.26 -19.81
N TRP A 77 9.20 5.51 -18.55
CA TRP A 77 10.11 6.60 -18.23
C TRP A 77 11.58 6.23 -18.32
N LYS A 78 11.91 4.95 -18.57
CA LYS A 78 13.30 4.44 -18.68
C LYS A 78 14.19 4.88 -17.53
N LYS A 79 13.62 4.95 -16.31
CA LYS A 79 14.32 5.44 -15.14
C LYS A 79 15.49 4.53 -14.77
N VAL A 80 16.65 5.16 -14.52
CA VAL A 80 17.83 4.50 -13.96
C VAL A 80 17.83 4.75 -12.46
N TRP A 81 17.84 3.69 -11.65
CA TRP A 81 17.96 3.79 -10.20
C TRP A 81 19.42 3.85 -9.79
N LYS A 82 19.72 4.67 -8.79
CA LYS A 82 21.05 4.81 -8.24
C LYS A 82 21.01 4.63 -6.72
N ASN A 83 22.08 4.11 -6.15
CA ASN A 83 22.25 4.08 -4.71
C ASN A 83 22.62 5.48 -4.18
N TYR A 84 22.77 5.59 -2.85
CA TYR A 84 23.10 6.88 -2.20
C TYR A 84 24.48 7.46 -2.62
N LYS A 85 25.37 6.64 -3.20
CA LYS A 85 26.67 7.08 -3.78
C LYS A 85 26.57 7.45 -5.26
N GLY A 86 25.37 7.47 -5.84
CA GLY A 86 25.16 7.77 -7.26
C GLY A 86 25.49 6.63 -8.22
N ILE A 87 25.84 5.44 -7.72
CA ILE A 87 26.16 4.26 -8.52
C ILE A 87 24.86 3.60 -8.97
N GLU A 88 24.79 3.25 -10.25
CA GLU A 88 23.63 2.58 -10.83
C GLU A 88 23.33 1.23 -10.16
N VAL A 89 22.04 0.97 -9.92
CA VAL A 89 21.52 -0.26 -9.34
C VAL A 89 20.84 -1.07 -10.44
N SER A 90 21.45 -2.18 -10.82
CA SER A 90 20.94 -3.06 -11.88
C SER A 90 19.67 -3.83 -11.46
N ASN A 91 19.58 -4.22 -10.20
CA ASN A 91 18.39 -4.90 -9.63
C ASN A 91 17.91 -4.16 -8.37
N VAL A 92 16.89 -3.34 -8.53
CA VAL A 92 16.38 -2.51 -7.43
C VAL A 92 15.78 -3.34 -6.29
N PHE A 93 15.17 -4.51 -6.57
CA PHE A 93 14.59 -5.36 -5.53
C PHE A 93 15.66 -6.03 -4.67
N GLU A 94 16.76 -6.51 -5.28
CA GLU A 94 17.90 -7.03 -4.51
C GLU A 94 18.56 -5.92 -3.70
N TYR A 95 18.68 -4.73 -4.27
CA TYR A 95 19.25 -3.59 -3.57
C TYR A 95 18.42 -3.21 -2.35
N VAL A 96 17.10 -2.96 -2.49
CA VAL A 96 16.27 -2.58 -1.33
C VAL A 96 16.22 -3.68 -0.27
N ARG A 97 16.25 -4.96 -0.70
CA ARG A 97 16.37 -6.07 0.24
C ARG A 97 17.68 -6.02 1.02
N SER A 98 18.80 -5.70 0.38
CA SER A 98 20.10 -5.53 1.04
C SER A 98 20.10 -4.37 2.05
N GLN A 99 19.21 -3.38 1.85
CA GLN A 99 19.00 -2.25 2.76
C GLN A 99 17.99 -2.55 3.90
N GLY A 100 17.50 -3.79 4.02
CA GLY A 100 16.62 -4.22 5.10
C GLY A 100 15.13 -4.21 4.77
N ILE A 101 14.71 -3.75 3.59
CA ILE A 101 13.32 -3.90 3.13
C ILE A 101 13.06 -5.39 2.92
N ASN A 102 11.98 -5.89 3.49
CA ASN A 102 11.61 -7.30 3.37
C ASN A 102 10.26 -7.53 2.65
N THR A 103 9.52 -6.46 2.36
CA THR A 103 8.19 -6.53 1.76
C THR A 103 8.02 -5.43 0.72
N ILE A 104 7.48 -5.78 -0.43
CA ILE A 104 7.09 -4.83 -1.49
C ILE A 104 5.57 -4.76 -1.55
N SER A 105 5.03 -3.55 -1.59
CA SER A 105 3.61 -3.29 -1.75
C SER A 105 3.32 -2.69 -3.12
N VAL A 106 2.20 -3.09 -3.71
CA VAL A 106 1.63 -2.48 -4.93
C VAL A 106 0.14 -2.24 -4.74
N LYS A 107 -0.39 -1.20 -5.37
CA LYS A 107 -1.82 -0.87 -5.38
C LYS A 107 -2.47 -1.34 -6.68
N VAL A 108 -3.72 -1.79 -6.59
CA VAL A 108 -4.50 -2.23 -7.75
C VAL A 108 -5.88 -1.60 -7.70
N ALA A 109 -6.23 -0.89 -8.76
CA ALA A 109 -7.55 -0.29 -8.97
C ALA A 109 -8.45 -1.22 -9.81
N VAL A 110 -9.76 -0.95 -9.81
CA VAL A 110 -10.75 -1.78 -10.52
C VAL A 110 -10.69 -1.52 -12.03
N ASN A 111 -10.84 -0.26 -12.46
CA ASN A 111 -10.79 0.16 -13.87
C ASN A 111 -9.73 1.26 -14.04
N PRO A 112 -8.43 0.96 -13.86
CA PRO A 112 -7.40 1.98 -13.93
C PRO A 112 -7.25 2.51 -15.36
N THR A 113 -7.30 3.83 -15.52
CA THR A 113 -7.12 4.48 -16.81
C THR A 113 -5.67 4.42 -17.27
N LYS A 114 -5.44 4.21 -18.57
CA LYS A 114 -4.14 4.40 -19.21
C LYS A 114 -3.76 5.87 -19.18
N ASP A 115 -2.46 6.16 -19.21
CA ASP A 115 -2.00 7.53 -19.36
C ASP A 115 -2.26 8.08 -20.79
N LYS A 116 -1.91 9.36 -21.01
CA LYS A 116 -2.13 10.01 -22.30
C LYS A 116 -1.29 9.41 -23.44
N GLU A 117 -0.20 8.76 -23.11
CA GLU A 117 0.70 8.05 -24.02
C GLU A 117 0.25 6.61 -24.28
N GLY A 118 -0.87 6.16 -23.65
CA GLY A 118 -1.40 4.81 -23.79
C GLY A 118 -0.68 3.75 -22.94
N ASN A 119 0.22 4.15 -22.05
CA ASN A 119 0.87 3.21 -21.12
C ASN A 119 -0.14 2.67 -20.12
N GLU A 120 0.06 1.41 -19.70
CA GLU A 120 -0.73 0.81 -18.62
C GLU A 120 -0.58 1.62 -17.32
N SER A 121 -1.71 1.87 -16.67
CA SER A 121 -1.73 2.54 -15.37
C SER A 121 -0.80 1.85 -14.38
N TYR A 122 -0.13 2.63 -13.54
CA TYR A 122 0.63 2.11 -12.41
C TYR A 122 -0.26 1.35 -11.40
N LEU A 123 -1.58 1.54 -11.44
CA LEU A 123 -2.57 0.83 -10.63
C LEU A 123 -3.15 -0.41 -11.32
N SER A 124 -2.63 -0.80 -12.49
CA SER A 124 -3.17 -1.96 -13.21
C SER A 124 -2.72 -3.28 -12.58
N LEU A 125 -3.61 -4.27 -12.60
CA LEU A 125 -3.29 -5.62 -12.15
C LEU A 125 -2.13 -6.23 -12.94
N GLU A 126 -2.00 -5.90 -14.24
CA GLU A 126 -0.90 -6.38 -15.08
C GLU A 126 0.46 -5.86 -14.63
N ASN A 127 0.57 -4.58 -14.29
CA ASN A 127 1.80 -4.02 -13.73
C ASN A 127 2.09 -4.59 -12.33
N ALA A 128 1.06 -4.77 -11.52
CA ALA A 128 1.18 -5.42 -10.22
C ALA A 128 1.75 -6.84 -10.35
N LYS A 129 1.17 -7.70 -11.22
CA LYS A 129 1.66 -9.07 -11.45
C LYS A 129 3.15 -9.11 -11.81
N LYS A 130 3.61 -8.22 -12.71
CA LYS A 130 5.02 -8.13 -13.10
C LYS A 130 5.92 -7.74 -11.92
N THR A 131 5.53 -6.69 -11.17
CA THR A 131 6.28 -6.19 -10.01
C THR A 131 6.39 -7.26 -8.92
N LEU A 132 5.29 -7.94 -8.60
CA LEU A 132 5.26 -8.99 -7.59
C LEU A 132 6.18 -10.16 -7.95
N LYS A 133 6.20 -10.57 -9.22
CA LYS A 133 7.09 -11.65 -9.70
C LYS A 133 8.57 -11.27 -9.58
N GLU A 134 8.93 -10.04 -9.95
CA GLU A 134 10.30 -9.55 -9.81
C GLU A 134 10.71 -9.46 -8.33
N ALA A 135 9.83 -8.96 -7.46
CA ALA A 135 10.08 -8.89 -6.03
C ALA A 135 10.24 -10.30 -5.38
N LYS A 136 9.36 -11.24 -5.74
CA LYS A 136 9.46 -12.64 -5.28
C LYS A 136 10.78 -13.30 -5.70
N LYS A 137 11.24 -13.08 -6.95
CA LYS A 137 12.54 -13.58 -7.42
C LYS A 137 13.70 -13.06 -6.59
N ALA A 138 13.61 -11.83 -6.10
CA ALA A 138 14.60 -11.25 -5.19
C ALA A 138 14.43 -11.72 -3.73
N GLY A 139 13.48 -12.62 -3.43
CA GLY A 139 13.24 -13.17 -2.10
C GLY A 139 12.51 -12.21 -1.15
N LEU A 140 11.78 -11.23 -1.69
CA LEU A 140 10.94 -10.30 -0.92
C LEU A 140 9.54 -10.87 -0.71
N LYS A 141 8.94 -10.59 0.44
CA LYS A 141 7.50 -10.76 0.65
C LYS A 141 6.75 -9.70 -0.15
N THR A 142 5.48 -9.96 -0.46
CA THR A 142 4.70 -9.05 -1.29
C THR A 142 3.33 -8.76 -0.68
N ASN A 143 2.85 -7.54 -0.88
CA ASN A 143 1.51 -7.08 -0.53
C ASN A 143 0.82 -6.49 -1.75
N VAL A 144 -0.48 -6.73 -1.87
CA VAL A 144 -1.35 -6.05 -2.84
C VAL A 144 -2.41 -5.28 -2.06
N THR A 145 -2.51 -3.98 -2.31
CA THR A 145 -3.62 -3.17 -1.80
C THR A 145 -4.70 -3.07 -2.88
N LEU A 146 -5.87 -3.64 -2.63
CA LEU A 146 -7.04 -3.54 -3.50
C LEU A 146 -7.81 -2.27 -3.17
N LEU A 147 -7.90 -1.34 -4.12
CA LEU A 147 -8.46 -0.01 -3.87
C LEU A 147 -10.00 0.02 -3.86
N TYR A 148 -10.66 -0.91 -4.56
CA TYR A 148 -12.12 -0.92 -4.78
C TYR A 148 -12.62 0.40 -5.36
N SER A 149 -11.80 1.04 -6.15
CA SER A 149 -12.01 2.29 -6.87
C SER A 149 -11.18 2.26 -8.15
N ASP A 150 -11.44 3.19 -9.07
CA ASP A 150 -10.66 3.34 -10.29
C ASP A 150 -9.38 4.17 -10.07
N ASP A 151 -9.25 4.80 -8.89
CA ASP A 151 -8.09 5.59 -8.47
C ASP A 151 -7.83 5.42 -6.97
N ILE A 152 -6.81 6.11 -6.45
CA ILE A 152 -6.45 6.08 -5.03
C ILE A 152 -7.59 6.67 -4.19
N THR A 153 -7.99 5.93 -3.15
CA THR A 153 -8.97 6.36 -2.15
C THR A 153 -8.28 6.95 -0.93
N TYR A 154 -9.01 7.77 -0.18
CA TYR A 154 -8.56 8.41 1.06
C TYR A 154 -9.63 8.28 2.14
N ALA A 155 -9.26 8.48 3.40
CA ALA A 155 -10.20 8.49 4.51
C ALA A 155 -11.33 9.50 4.28
N GLY A 156 -12.58 9.03 4.32
CA GLY A 156 -13.77 9.83 4.06
C GLY A 156 -14.03 10.15 2.57
N VAL A 157 -13.15 9.72 1.66
CA VAL A 157 -13.31 9.89 0.20
C VAL A 157 -13.13 8.53 -0.47
N GLN A 158 -14.16 7.71 -0.40
CA GLN A 158 -14.21 6.38 -1.00
C GLN A 158 -15.12 6.44 -2.23
N LYS A 159 -14.54 6.56 -3.42
CA LYS A 159 -15.29 6.63 -4.67
C LYS A 159 -15.47 5.24 -5.27
N LEU A 160 -16.71 4.88 -5.61
CA LEU A 160 -16.98 3.63 -6.32
C LEU A 160 -16.38 3.66 -7.73
N PRO A 161 -15.99 2.49 -8.25
CA PRO A 161 -15.59 2.34 -9.64
C PRO A 161 -16.71 2.70 -10.61
N ASP A 162 -16.35 3.11 -11.82
CA ASP A 162 -17.33 3.31 -12.88
C ASP A 162 -18.15 2.03 -13.13
N GLY A 163 -19.45 2.19 -13.24
CA GLY A 163 -20.40 1.08 -13.41
C GLY A 163 -20.77 0.34 -12.11
N TRP A 164 -20.28 0.81 -10.95
CA TRP A 164 -20.74 0.34 -9.66
C TRP A 164 -21.73 1.34 -9.04
N ASP A 165 -22.72 0.83 -8.33
CA ASP A 165 -23.64 1.59 -7.51
C ASP A 165 -23.63 1.06 -6.07
N THR A 166 -24.18 1.80 -5.14
CA THR A 166 -24.15 1.45 -3.71
C THR A 166 -24.86 0.11 -3.44
N ASP A 167 -25.97 -0.18 -4.15
CA ASP A 167 -26.76 -1.40 -3.93
C ASP A 167 -26.03 -2.67 -4.37
N SER A 168 -25.14 -2.55 -5.35
CA SER A 168 -24.34 -3.67 -5.88
C SER A 168 -22.89 -3.67 -5.44
N ALA A 169 -22.42 -2.63 -4.74
CA ALA A 169 -21.01 -2.41 -4.44
C ALA A 169 -20.38 -3.58 -3.68
N GLU A 170 -21.03 -4.06 -2.63
CA GLU A 170 -20.52 -5.20 -1.84
C GLU A 170 -20.36 -6.44 -2.72
N LYS A 171 -21.41 -6.86 -3.42
CA LYS A 171 -21.37 -8.03 -4.30
C LYS A 171 -20.27 -7.92 -5.34
N LYS A 172 -20.14 -6.77 -5.99
CA LYS A 172 -19.09 -6.51 -7.00
C LYS A 172 -17.70 -6.54 -6.38
N ALA A 173 -17.52 -6.03 -5.16
CA ALA A 173 -16.24 -6.07 -4.44
C ALA A 173 -15.82 -7.51 -4.10
N LEU A 174 -16.76 -8.36 -3.67
CA LEU A 174 -16.51 -9.77 -3.42
C LEU A 174 -16.10 -10.51 -4.70
N GLU A 175 -16.82 -10.28 -5.81
CA GLU A 175 -16.51 -10.86 -7.12
C GLU A 175 -15.14 -10.36 -7.65
N TYR A 176 -14.88 -9.07 -7.56
CA TYR A 176 -13.60 -8.46 -7.93
C TYR A 176 -12.44 -9.10 -7.16
N THR A 177 -12.55 -9.24 -5.83
CA THR A 177 -11.53 -9.86 -5.00
C THR A 177 -11.23 -11.28 -5.43
N LYS A 178 -12.27 -12.10 -5.68
CA LYS A 178 -12.12 -13.47 -6.17
C LYS A 178 -11.40 -13.51 -7.53
N ASN A 179 -11.77 -12.62 -8.44
CA ASN A 179 -11.17 -12.52 -9.77
C ASN A 179 -9.70 -12.10 -9.71
N VAL A 180 -9.36 -11.09 -8.92
CA VAL A 180 -7.96 -10.67 -8.73
C VAL A 180 -7.12 -11.80 -8.14
N ILE A 181 -7.61 -12.51 -7.12
CA ILE A 181 -6.89 -13.65 -6.55
C ILE A 181 -6.69 -14.76 -7.59
N LYS A 182 -7.70 -15.06 -8.40
CA LYS A 182 -7.60 -16.03 -9.50
C LYS A 182 -6.52 -15.64 -10.51
N GLU A 183 -6.51 -14.38 -10.93
CA GLU A 183 -5.52 -13.83 -11.87
C GLU A 183 -4.09 -13.86 -11.30
N LEU A 184 -3.93 -13.51 -10.00
CA LEU A 184 -2.64 -13.58 -9.32
C LEU A 184 -2.13 -15.02 -9.21
N LYS A 185 -3.02 -16.00 -8.95
CA LYS A 185 -2.68 -17.43 -8.94
C LYS A 185 -2.25 -17.90 -10.32
N ALA A 186 -3.01 -17.59 -11.36
CA ALA A 186 -2.70 -17.97 -12.74
C ALA A 186 -1.36 -17.39 -13.22
N ALA A 187 -0.98 -16.21 -12.73
CA ALA A 187 0.27 -15.56 -13.07
C ALA A 187 1.48 -15.96 -12.20
N ASP A 188 1.33 -16.87 -11.24
CA ASP A 188 2.33 -17.16 -10.20
C ASP A 188 2.82 -15.89 -9.46
N ALA A 189 1.88 -14.99 -9.20
CA ALA A 189 2.11 -13.70 -8.55
C ALA A 189 1.36 -13.57 -7.21
N VAL A 190 1.01 -14.68 -6.57
CA VAL A 190 0.26 -14.68 -5.30
C VAL A 190 1.04 -13.92 -4.24
N PRO A 191 0.47 -12.86 -3.62
CA PRO A 191 1.14 -12.10 -2.58
C PRO A 191 1.12 -12.82 -1.24
N THR A 192 2.01 -12.42 -0.34
CA THR A 192 1.98 -12.86 1.06
C THR A 192 0.79 -12.28 1.81
N MET A 193 0.33 -11.09 1.41
CA MET A 193 -0.72 -10.34 2.06
C MET A 193 -1.56 -9.56 1.02
N ILE A 194 -2.83 -9.41 1.28
CA ILE A 194 -3.72 -8.47 0.59
C ILE A 194 -4.24 -7.45 1.61
N THR A 195 -4.03 -6.18 1.32
CA THR A 195 -4.64 -5.07 2.05
C THR A 195 -5.97 -4.72 1.39
N ILE A 196 -7.04 -4.76 2.17
CA ILE A 196 -8.42 -4.52 1.75
C ILE A 196 -8.71 -3.03 1.86
N GLY A 197 -8.82 -2.35 0.73
CA GLY A 197 -9.00 -0.92 0.63
C GLY A 197 -7.76 -0.10 1.02
N ASN A 198 -7.84 1.21 0.84
CA ASN A 198 -6.85 2.17 1.28
C ASN A 198 -7.53 3.25 2.13
N GLU A 199 -7.03 3.45 3.35
CA GLU A 199 -7.58 4.43 4.31
C GLU A 199 -9.08 4.23 4.58
N VAL A 200 -9.47 3.00 4.88
CA VAL A 200 -10.87 2.55 5.02
C VAL A 200 -11.52 2.92 6.37
N ASN A 201 -11.14 4.05 6.94
CA ASN A 201 -11.67 4.49 8.23
C ASN A 201 -13.19 4.65 8.21
N TYR A 202 -13.73 5.19 7.12
CA TYR A 202 -15.14 5.52 6.97
C TYR A 202 -15.63 5.29 5.55
N ASN A 203 -16.90 4.97 5.39
CA ASN A 203 -17.60 4.89 4.10
C ASN A 203 -16.96 3.91 3.09
N PHE A 204 -16.39 2.79 3.55
CA PHE A 204 -15.87 1.78 2.63
C PHE A 204 -16.97 1.37 1.63
N LEU A 205 -16.66 1.37 0.33
CA LEU A 205 -17.61 1.15 -0.77
C LEU A 205 -18.81 2.14 -0.76
N THR A 206 -18.66 3.32 -0.20
CA THR A 206 -19.74 4.30 0.02
C THR A 206 -20.92 3.78 0.84
N LEU A 207 -20.76 2.66 1.51
CA LEU A 207 -21.74 2.04 2.39
C LEU A 207 -21.82 2.76 3.76
N SER A 208 -22.85 2.47 4.55
CA SER A 208 -22.83 2.83 5.96
C SER A 208 -21.61 2.23 6.66
N ASN A 209 -21.20 2.79 7.78
CA ASN A 209 -20.02 2.25 8.47
C ASN A 209 -20.18 0.78 8.82
N TRP A 210 -21.36 0.37 9.31
CA TRP A 210 -21.61 -1.03 9.66
C TRP A 210 -21.60 -1.96 8.44
N ASP A 211 -22.31 -1.61 7.37
CA ASP A 211 -22.33 -2.40 6.14
C ASP A 211 -20.93 -2.46 5.50
N GLY A 212 -20.18 -1.37 5.58
CA GLY A 212 -18.77 -1.34 5.16
C GLY A 212 -17.90 -2.30 5.97
N TYR A 213 -18.10 -2.42 7.28
CA TYR A 213 -17.36 -3.39 8.11
C TYR A 213 -17.76 -4.83 7.77
N CYS A 214 -19.06 -5.10 7.53
CA CYS A 214 -19.53 -6.41 7.07
C CYS A 214 -18.88 -6.80 5.72
N ALA A 215 -18.88 -5.88 4.76
CA ALA A 215 -18.22 -6.10 3.46
C ALA A 215 -16.72 -6.38 3.61
N MET A 216 -16.02 -5.62 4.46
CA MET A 216 -14.60 -5.88 4.75
C MET A 216 -14.36 -7.24 5.40
N ALA A 217 -15.25 -7.68 6.29
CA ALA A 217 -15.18 -8.99 6.94
C ALA A 217 -15.34 -10.13 5.92
N GLU A 218 -16.33 -10.06 5.05
CA GLU A 218 -16.56 -11.03 3.98
C GLU A 218 -15.39 -11.09 2.99
N ILE A 219 -14.86 -9.93 2.58
CA ILE A 219 -13.67 -9.87 1.72
C ILE A 219 -12.47 -10.51 2.44
N SER A 220 -12.30 -10.22 3.75
CA SER A 220 -11.22 -10.81 4.56
C SER A 220 -11.30 -12.35 4.57
N LYS A 221 -12.50 -12.90 4.64
CA LYS A 221 -12.72 -14.36 4.58
C LYS A 221 -12.27 -14.93 3.23
N ILE A 222 -12.67 -14.31 2.10
CA ILE A 222 -12.24 -14.72 0.77
C ILE A 222 -10.71 -14.73 0.65
N VAL A 223 -10.04 -13.71 1.17
CA VAL A 223 -8.58 -13.59 1.16
C VAL A 223 -7.93 -14.70 1.99
N LYS A 224 -8.45 -14.95 3.20
CA LYS A 224 -7.95 -15.99 4.11
C LYS A 224 -8.18 -17.39 3.56
N ASP A 225 -9.34 -17.67 2.97
CA ASP A 225 -9.67 -18.96 2.33
C ASP A 225 -8.76 -19.26 1.12
N ALA A 226 -8.21 -18.20 0.50
CA ALA A 226 -7.20 -18.34 -0.55
C ALA A 226 -5.78 -18.64 -0.02
N GLY A 227 -5.58 -18.70 1.30
CA GLY A 227 -4.28 -18.89 1.96
C GLY A 227 -3.43 -17.62 2.06
N ILE A 228 -4.04 -16.43 1.89
CA ILE A 228 -3.36 -15.14 1.88
C ILE A 228 -3.70 -14.39 3.18
N LYS A 229 -2.74 -13.62 3.73
CA LYS A 229 -3.02 -12.78 4.90
C LYS A 229 -3.88 -11.59 4.50
N ALA A 230 -4.96 -11.33 5.25
CA ALA A 230 -5.76 -10.13 5.10
C ALA A 230 -5.22 -9.00 6.01
N ALA A 231 -5.24 -7.77 5.51
CA ALA A 231 -4.88 -6.56 6.24
C ALA A 231 -5.82 -5.41 5.85
N PHE A 232 -5.84 -4.36 6.67
CA PHE A 232 -6.56 -3.13 6.43
C PHE A 232 -5.63 -1.93 6.56
N SER A 233 -5.91 -0.85 5.83
CA SER A 233 -5.16 0.40 5.88
C SER A 233 -6.04 1.50 6.47
N PHE A 234 -5.58 2.15 7.53
CA PHE A 234 -6.25 3.25 8.19
C PHE A 234 -5.39 4.51 8.12
N ALA A 235 -6.04 5.67 7.92
CA ALA A 235 -5.40 6.98 8.01
C ALA A 235 -5.42 7.52 9.45
N ALA A 236 -4.68 8.61 9.67
CA ALA A 236 -4.66 9.39 10.91
C ALA A 236 -4.32 8.56 12.18
N PRO A 237 -3.14 7.95 12.27
CA PRO A 237 -2.75 7.10 13.40
C PRO A 237 -2.74 7.82 14.76
N GLY A 238 -2.80 9.17 14.78
CA GLY A 238 -2.94 9.96 16.00
C GLY A 238 -4.29 9.84 16.71
N LYS A 239 -5.29 9.24 16.06
CA LYS A 239 -6.61 8.96 16.63
C LYS A 239 -6.74 7.48 16.99
N ALA A 240 -5.95 7.03 17.95
CA ALA A 240 -5.90 5.63 18.34
C ALA A 240 -7.27 5.08 18.81
N SER A 241 -8.11 5.92 19.45
CA SER A 241 -9.47 5.56 19.86
C SER A 241 -10.36 5.21 18.68
N ASP A 242 -10.28 5.98 17.59
CA ASP A 242 -11.10 5.75 16.40
C ASP A 242 -10.71 4.43 15.72
N ILE A 243 -9.41 4.16 15.63
CA ILE A 243 -8.90 2.91 15.07
C ILE A 243 -9.26 1.71 15.95
N GLN A 244 -9.18 1.86 17.28
CA GLN A 244 -9.59 0.83 18.21
C GLN A 244 -11.08 0.50 18.03
N TYR A 245 -11.94 1.53 17.94
CA TYR A 245 -13.37 1.35 17.67
C TYR A 245 -13.62 0.57 16.37
N ILE A 246 -12.95 0.95 15.26
CA ILE A 246 -13.10 0.26 13.97
C ILE A 246 -12.67 -1.21 14.07
N ILE A 247 -11.58 -1.51 14.78
CA ILE A 247 -11.10 -2.88 14.97
C ILE A 247 -12.12 -3.70 15.78
N GLU A 248 -12.74 -3.10 16.79
CA GLU A 248 -13.79 -3.76 17.58
C GLU A 248 -15.03 -4.05 16.70
N GLN A 249 -15.46 -3.09 15.87
CA GLN A 249 -16.60 -3.28 14.95
C GLN A 249 -16.30 -4.38 13.90
N LEU A 250 -15.09 -4.41 13.33
CA LEU A 250 -14.67 -5.47 12.44
C LEU A 250 -14.63 -6.84 13.14
N GLY A 251 -14.28 -6.88 14.42
CA GLY A 251 -14.36 -8.08 15.22
C GLY A 251 -15.79 -8.63 15.30
N TYR A 252 -16.77 -7.78 15.58
CA TYR A 252 -18.20 -8.16 15.61
C TYR A 252 -18.74 -8.58 14.24
N ALA A 253 -18.32 -7.90 13.17
CA ALA A 253 -18.76 -8.23 11.81
C ALA A 253 -18.18 -9.57 11.29
N CYS A 254 -17.14 -10.11 11.94
CA CYS A 254 -16.51 -11.39 11.61
C CYS A 254 -17.07 -12.57 12.40
N GLU A 255 -17.93 -12.34 13.41
CA GLU A 255 -18.62 -13.38 14.20
C GLU A 255 -19.90 -13.84 13.51
#